data_614edaf6644b89fe37454f3d6bd11ba0
#
_entry.id   614edaf6644b89fe37454f3d6bd11ba0
#
_cell.length_a   1.000
_cell.length_b   1.000
_cell.length_c   1.000
_cell.angle_alpha   90.00
_cell.angle_beta   90.00
_cell.angle_gamma   90.00
#
_symmetry.space_group_name_H-M   'P 1'
#
loop_
_entity.id
_entity.type
_entity.pdbx_description
1 polymer ?
#
loop_
_entity_poly.entity_id
_entity_poly.type
_entity_poly.pdbx_seq_one_letter_code
_entity_poly.pdbx_strand_id
1 'polypeptide(L)'
;MAKRKTAFLCSACGADFPKWYGQCPSCNAWGTLSEFKTRAKGRRTLPERESKSLNDILDRDPGERLSTGLNEVDRVLGGGLLSGSLILLGGNPGVGKSTLALHICSGLEKKALYISAEESEEQVALRAKRLRINPENLFFSGENELDGILNHLDRVQPHILVVDSIQTIMNSDLDSLPGSPSQIRDCGQRLLETAKYKNIAIFIVGHVTKEGTIAGPKMLEHMVDTVLYMEGDDRY
;
A
#
# COMPACT_ATOMS: atom_id res chain seq x y z
N MET A 1 12.23 -30.67 4.84
CA MET A 1 11.34 -29.78 5.62
C MET A 1 12.10 -28.49 5.95
N ALA A 2 11.70 -27.34 5.39
CA ALA A 2 12.35 -26.07 5.67
C ALA A 2 12.06 -25.65 7.12
N LYS A 3 13.10 -25.36 7.91
CA LYS A 3 12.97 -24.91 9.31
C LYS A 3 12.24 -23.57 9.34
N ARG A 4 11.08 -23.51 10.02
CA ARG A 4 10.41 -22.25 10.35
C ARG A 4 11.36 -21.41 11.21
N LYS A 5 11.62 -20.16 10.81
CA LYS A 5 12.37 -19.21 11.64
C LYS A 5 11.37 -18.40 12.44
N THR A 6 11.52 -18.44 13.76
CA THR A 6 10.77 -17.59 14.68
C THR A 6 11.48 -16.25 14.79
N ALA A 7 10.78 -15.17 14.63
CA ALA A 7 11.21 -13.81 14.93
C ALA A 7 10.15 -13.11 15.79
N PHE A 8 10.49 -12.00 16.42
CA PHE A 8 9.59 -11.21 17.25
C PHE A 8 9.47 -9.81 16.66
N LEU A 9 8.25 -9.41 16.33
CA LEU A 9 7.95 -8.13 15.71
C LEU A 9 7.35 -7.17 16.74
N CYS A 10 7.87 -5.96 16.79
CA CYS A 10 7.31 -4.91 17.62
C CYS A 10 6.05 -4.32 16.98
N SER A 11 4.92 -4.35 17.69
CA SER A 11 3.65 -3.77 17.20
C SER A 11 3.66 -2.24 17.15
N ALA A 12 4.55 -1.58 17.90
CA ALA A 12 4.63 -0.13 17.94
C ALA A 12 5.48 0.49 16.82
N CYS A 13 6.64 -0.12 16.49
CA CYS A 13 7.58 0.46 15.52
C CYS A 13 7.92 -0.46 14.35
N GLY A 14 7.44 -1.71 14.36
CA GLY A 14 7.69 -2.66 13.28
C GLY A 14 9.09 -3.28 13.23
N ALA A 15 9.98 -2.95 14.17
CA ALA A 15 11.30 -3.57 14.25
C ALA A 15 11.18 -5.07 14.60
N ASP A 16 12.00 -5.90 13.95
CA ASP A 16 12.04 -7.34 14.20
C ASP A 16 13.32 -7.77 14.90
N PHE A 17 13.18 -8.80 15.75
CA PHE A 17 14.25 -9.29 16.60
C PHE A 17 14.27 -10.82 16.57
N PRO A 18 15.46 -11.45 16.69
CA PRO A 18 15.60 -12.91 16.69
C PRO A 18 15.14 -13.57 18.00
N LYS A 19 14.90 -12.77 19.05
CA LYS A 19 14.41 -13.22 20.36
C LYS A 19 13.43 -12.23 20.97
N TRP A 20 12.63 -12.71 21.90
CA TRP A 20 11.69 -11.86 22.63
C TRP A 20 12.40 -10.96 23.65
N TYR A 21 11.92 -9.72 23.74
CA TYR A 21 12.31 -8.74 24.76
C TYR A 21 11.06 -8.16 25.42
N GLY A 22 11.08 -7.90 26.72
CA GLY A 22 9.98 -7.23 27.43
C GLY A 22 9.80 -5.77 26.99
N GLN A 23 10.89 -5.12 26.61
CA GLN A 23 10.93 -3.76 26.06
C GLN A 23 11.55 -3.80 24.67
N CYS A 24 10.96 -3.12 23.71
CA CYS A 24 11.49 -3.04 22.35
C CYS A 24 12.82 -2.29 22.33
N PRO A 25 13.94 -2.89 21.84
CA PRO A 25 15.23 -2.21 21.78
C PRO A 25 15.26 -1.02 20.81
N SER A 26 14.30 -0.94 19.86
CA SER A 26 14.27 0.11 18.85
C SER A 26 13.47 1.35 19.30
N CYS A 27 12.27 1.16 19.86
CA CYS A 27 11.38 2.27 20.23
C CYS A 27 11.10 2.37 21.74
N ASN A 28 11.71 1.50 22.54
CA ASN A 28 11.57 1.43 23.99
C ASN A 28 10.12 1.18 24.52
N ALA A 29 9.18 0.80 23.64
CA ALA A 29 7.82 0.44 24.06
C ALA A 29 7.81 -0.90 24.78
N TRP A 30 7.04 -1.01 25.87
CA TRP A 30 6.91 -2.22 26.68
C TRP A 30 5.80 -3.15 26.16
N GLY A 31 6.06 -4.47 26.22
CA GLY A 31 5.04 -5.49 25.92
C GLY A 31 4.57 -5.51 24.46
N THR A 32 5.32 -4.92 23.55
CA THR A 32 4.95 -4.74 22.12
C THR A 32 5.51 -5.81 21.19
N LEU A 33 6.33 -6.75 21.69
CA LEU A 33 6.90 -7.81 20.86
C LEU A 33 5.98 -9.05 20.84
N SER A 34 5.55 -9.41 19.64
CA SER A 34 4.76 -10.62 19.36
C SER A 34 5.55 -11.61 18.50
N GLU A 35 5.35 -12.90 18.73
CA GLU A 35 5.98 -13.96 17.95
C GLU A 35 5.48 -13.93 16.51
N PHE A 36 6.40 -14.04 15.58
CA PHE A 36 6.16 -14.02 14.16
C PHE A 36 6.89 -15.19 13.50
N LYS A 37 6.15 -16.07 12.84
CA LYS A 37 6.68 -17.24 12.15
C LYS A 37 6.59 -17.04 10.65
N THR A 38 7.73 -16.97 9.99
CA THR A 38 7.78 -16.99 8.54
C THR A 38 7.92 -18.43 8.03
N ARG A 39 7.11 -18.82 7.06
CA ARG A 39 7.46 -19.99 6.25
C ARG A 39 8.71 -19.63 5.43
N ALA A 40 9.71 -20.50 5.44
CA ALA A 40 10.87 -20.33 4.58
C ALA A 40 10.40 -20.43 3.12
N LYS A 41 10.17 -19.29 2.49
CA LYS A 41 9.95 -19.23 1.03
C LYS A 41 11.25 -19.54 0.32
N GLY A 42 11.16 -20.32 -0.76
CA GLY A 42 12.21 -20.31 -1.77
C GLY A 42 12.54 -18.84 -2.12
N ARG A 43 13.81 -18.51 -2.12
CA ARG A 43 14.30 -17.17 -2.48
C ARG A 43 13.68 -16.79 -3.83
N ARG A 44 12.68 -15.92 -3.85
CA ARG A 44 12.29 -15.25 -5.10
C ARG A 44 13.51 -14.42 -5.51
N THR A 45 14.23 -14.89 -6.51
CA THR A 45 15.30 -14.11 -7.12
C THR A 45 14.63 -13.01 -7.91
N LEU A 46 14.62 -11.80 -7.36
CA LEU A 46 14.36 -10.62 -8.18
C LEU A 46 15.42 -10.62 -9.31
N PRO A 47 15.02 -10.30 -10.53
CA PRO A 47 16.00 -10.18 -11.62
C PRO A 47 17.08 -9.19 -11.22
N GLU A 48 18.32 -9.57 -11.49
CA GLU A 48 19.50 -8.75 -11.22
C GLU A 48 19.37 -7.43 -12.00
N ARG A 49 19.48 -6.31 -11.30
CA ARG A 49 19.46 -4.99 -11.92
C ARG A 49 20.89 -4.54 -12.18
N GLU A 50 21.19 -4.21 -13.42
CA GLU A 50 22.48 -3.63 -13.79
C GLU A 50 22.67 -2.24 -13.17
N SER A 51 23.87 -1.96 -12.70
CA SER A 51 24.27 -0.62 -12.30
C SER A 51 24.37 0.26 -13.53
N LYS A 52 23.80 1.45 -13.49
CA LYS A 52 23.84 2.43 -14.61
C LYS A 52 24.50 3.70 -14.13
N SER A 53 25.21 4.38 -15.03
CA SER A 53 25.71 5.72 -14.77
C SER A 53 24.54 6.67 -14.49
N LEU A 54 24.72 7.61 -13.57
CA LEU A 54 23.71 8.63 -13.32
C LEU A 54 23.48 9.50 -14.57
N ASN A 55 24.52 9.76 -15.35
CA ASN A 55 24.38 10.47 -16.63
C ASN A 55 23.46 9.73 -17.60
N ASP A 56 23.61 8.39 -17.72
CA ASP A 56 22.73 7.57 -18.58
C ASP A 56 21.27 7.56 -18.11
N ILE A 57 21.05 7.87 -16.82
CA ILE A 57 19.71 7.99 -16.25
C ILE A 57 19.14 9.38 -16.47
N LEU A 58 19.95 10.45 -16.33
CA LEU A 58 19.55 11.84 -16.53
C LEU A 58 19.20 12.14 -17.99
N ASP A 59 19.89 11.48 -18.92
CA ASP A 59 19.60 11.59 -20.38
C ASP A 59 18.29 10.90 -20.77
N ARG A 60 17.68 10.13 -19.87
CA ARG A 60 16.36 9.56 -20.07
C ARG A 60 15.30 10.53 -19.59
N ASP A 61 14.23 10.66 -20.34
CA ASP A 61 13.03 11.32 -19.86
C ASP A 61 12.60 10.64 -18.55
N PRO A 62 12.52 11.37 -17.40
CA PRO A 62 12.15 10.80 -16.10
C PRO A 62 10.75 10.17 -16.12
N GLY A 63 10.06 10.20 -17.23
CA GLY A 63 8.68 9.76 -17.40
C GLY A 63 7.70 10.87 -17.02
N GLU A 64 6.66 10.96 -17.80
CA GLU A 64 5.57 11.89 -17.54
C GLU A 64 4.85 11.51 -16.24
N ARG A 65 4.64 12.50 -15.37
CA ARG A 65 3.78 12.29 -14.21
C ARG A 65 2.34 12.12 -14.67
N LEU A 66 1.65 11.14 -14.11
CA LEU A 66 0.25 10.90 -14.41
C LEU A 66 -0.60 11.87 -13.58
N SER A 67 -1.32 12.77 -14.26
CA SER A 67 -2.30 13.62 -13.58
C SER A 67 -3.43 12.78 -13.01
N THR A 68 -3.83 13.06 -11.78
CA THR A 68 -4.98 12.44 -11.13
C THR A 68 -6.31 13.08 -11.54
N GLY A 69 -6.26 14.17 -12.30
CA GLY A 69 -7.43 15.01 -12.61
C GLY A 69 -7.88 15.87 -11.42
N LEU A 70 -7.17 15.81 -10.29
CA LEU A 70 -7.44 16.59 -9.09
C LEU A 70 -6.26 17.53 -8.80
N ASN A 71 -6.42 18.81 -9.10
CA ASN A 71 -5.35 19.80 -9.03
C ASN A 71 -4.65 19.83 -7.67
N GLU A 72 -5.39 19.70 -6.55
CA GLU A 72 -4.80 19.70 -5.21
C GLU A 72 -3.97 18.45 -4.94
N VAL A 73 -4.42 17.30 -5.40
CA VAL A 73 -3.66 16.04 -5.28
C VAL A 73 -2.38 16.12 -6.12
N ASP A 74 -2.50 16.56 -7.36
CA ASP A 74 -1.36 16.72 -8.27
C ASP A 74 -0.35 17.72 -7.70
N ARG A 75 -0.81 18.85 -7.14
CA ARG A 75 0.03 19.85 -6.49
C ARG A 75 0.84 19.26 -5.33
N VAL A 76 0.17 18.51 -4.44
CA VAL A 76 0.83 17.88 -3.28
C VAL A 76 1.81 16.79 -3.72
N LEU A 77 1.53 16.09 -4.81
CA LEU A 77 2.39 15.08 -5.40
C LEU A 77 3.51 15.66 -6.29
N GLY A 78 3.61 16.99 -6.40
CA GLY A 78 4.64 17.64 -7.23
C GLY A 78 4.39 17.52 -8.73
N GLY A 79 3.11 17.57 -9.14
CA GLY A 79 2.66 17.56 -10.53
C GLY A 79 2.01 16.25 -11.00
N GLY A 80 1.66 15.36 -10.07
CA GLY A 80 0.98 14.09 -10.36
C GLY A 80 1.72 12.86 -9.89
N LEU A 81 1.18 11.70 -10.22
CA LEU A 81 1.71 10.40 -9.80
C LEU A 81 3.00 10.06 -10.54
N LEU A 82 4.01 9.62 -9.81
CA LEU A 82 5.22 9.07 -10.39
C LEU A 82 5.06 7.55 -10.56
N SER A 83 5.28 7.03 -11.76
CA SER A 83 5.33 5.59 -11.99
C SER A 83 6.42 4.94 -11.12
N GLY A 84 6.13 3.75 -10.60
CA GLY A 84 7.03 3.05 -9.68
C GLY A 84 7.00 3.58 -8.25
N SER A 85 6.11 4.51 -7.89
CA SER A 85 5.98 5.01 -6.51
C SER A 85 4.92 4.23 -5.71
N LEU A 86 5.17 4.11 -4.41
CA LEU A 86 4.22 3.63 -3.41
C LEU A 86 3.80 4.80 -2.52
N ILE A 87 2.50 5.09 -2.48
CA ILE A 87 1.92 6.24 -1.78
C ILE A 87 0.96 5.73 -0.72
N LEU A 88 1.11 6.20 0.52
CA LEU A 88 0.19 5.91 1.62
C LEU A 88 -0.79 7.07 1.78
N LEU A 89 -2.08 6.78 1.72
CA LEU A 89 -3.16 7.70 2.07
C LEU A 89 -3.70 7.36 3.46
N GLY A 90 -3.26 8.09 4.45
CA GLY A 90 -3.67 7.96 5.85
C GLY A 90 -4.81 8.92 6.23
N GLY A 91 -5.42 8.67 7.37
CA GLY A 91 -6.45 9.54 7.95
C GLY A 91 -7.50 8.77 8.76
N ASN A 92 -8.29 9.50 9.53
CA ASN A 92 -9.33 8.92 10.38
C ASN A 92 -10.39 8.15 9.56
N PRO A 93 -11.04 7.13 10.14
CA PRO A 93 -12.22 6.51 9.53
C PRO A 93 -13.28 7.57 9.18
N GLY A 94 -13.94 7.43 8.03
CA GLY A 94 -15.00 8.34 7.60
C GLY A 94 -14.56 9.67 6.97
N VAL A 95 -13.26 10.02 6.97
CA VAL A 95 -12.76 11.30 6.43
C VAL A 95 -12.85 11.41 4.90
N GLY A 96 -13.14 10.32 4.19
CA GLY A 96 -13.32 10.33 2.74
C GLY A 96 -12.18 9.71 1.92
N LYS A 97 -11.25 8.97 2.54
CA LYS A 97 -10.10 8.34 1.85
C LYS A 97 -10.51 7.49 0.65
N SER A 98 -11.46 6.57 0.84
CA SER A 98 -11.97 5.69 -0.23
C SER A 98 -12.66 6.47 -1.35
N THR A 99 -13.33 7.58 -1.01
CA THR A 99 -13.92 8.51 -1.97
C THR A 99 -12.84 9.18 -2.82
N LEU A 100 -11.80 9.73 -2.18
CA LEU A 100 -10.66 10.33 -2.86
C LEU A 100 -9.95 9.32 -3.75
N ALA A 101 -9.73 8.10 -3.26
CA ALA A 101 -9.08 7.02 -4.02
C ALA A 101 -9.86 6.65 -5.29
N LEU A 102 -11.20 6.59 -5.24
CA LEU A 102 -12.03 6.38 -6.42
C LEU A 102 -11.95 7.56 -7.40
N HIS A 103 -11.93 8.80 -6.91
CA HIS A 103 -11.78 9.98 -7.76
C HIS A 103 -10.42 9.98 -8.48
N ILE A 104 -9.34 9.64 -7.77
CA ILE A 104 -8.00 9.49 -8.37
C ILE A 104 -8.04 8.45 -9.51
N CYS A 105 -8.63 7.27 -9.26
CA CYS A 105 -8.76 6.25 -10.30
C CYS A 105 -9.55 6.72 -11.52
N SER A 106 -10.62 7.49 -11.29
CA SER A 106 -11.51 7.98 -12.36
C SER A 106 -10.94 9.16 -13.14
N GLY A 107 -10.09 9.97 -12.51
CA GLY A 107 -9.48 11.15 -13.13
C GLY A 107 -8.35 10.79 -14.11
N LEU A 108 -7.85 9.56 -14.04
CA LEU A 108 -6.81 9.07 -14.94
C LEU A 108 -7.41 8.67 -16.30
N GLU A 109 -6.83 9.15 -17.37
CA GLU A 109 -7.13 8.66 -18.74
C GLU A 109 -6.52 7.30 -19.03
N LYS A 110 -5.99 6.62 -18.02
CA LYS A 110 -5.27 5.36 -18.08
C LYS A 110 -6.00 4.30 -17.25
N LYS A 111 -5.69 3.03 -17.50
CA LYS A 111 -6.26 1.93 -16.71
C LYS A 111 -5.90 2.03 -15.24
N ALA A 112 -6.90 1.94 -14.38
CA ALA A 112 -6.79 1.87 -12.94
C ALA A 112 -7.38 0.56 -12.41
N LEU A 113 -6.73 -0.05 -11.42
CA LEU A 113 -7.25 -1.20 -10.69
C LEU A 113 -7.51 -0.80 -9.24
N TYR A 114 -8.75 -0.93 -8.81
CA TYR A 114 -9.19 -0.65 -7.44
C TYR A 114 -9.51 -1.97 -6.73
N ILE A 115 -8.76 -2.25 -5.68
CA ILE A 115 -8.95 -3.42 -4.82
C ILE A 115 -9.58 -2.96 -3.51
N SER A 116 -10.73 -3.52 -3.16
CA SER A 116 -11.34 -3.33 -1.84
C SER A 116 -11.94 -4.63 -1.35
N ALA A 117 -11.45 -5.10 -0.20
CA ALA A 117 -12.01 -6.25 0.50
C ALA A 117 -12.94 -5.84 1.67
N GLU A 118 -13.08 -4.53 1.93
CA GLU A 118 -14.01 -4.02 2.96
C GLU A 118 -15.43 -3.84 2.42
N GLU A 119 -15.55 -3.53 1.13
CA GLU A 119 -16.83 -3.23 0.50
C GLU A 119 -17.14 -4.24 -0.59
N SER A 120 -18.43 -4.61 -0.71
CA SER A 120 -18.89 -5.44 -1.83
C SER A 120 -18.85 -4.68 -3.15
N GLU A 121 -18.88 -5.42 -4.27
CA GLU A 121 -18.95 -4.84 -5.63
C GLU A 121 -20.13 -3.88 -5.77
N GLU A 122 -21.29 -4.24 -5.19
CA GLU A 122 -22.51 -3.41 -5.25
C GLU A 122 -22.33 -2.11 -4.45
N GLN A 123 -21.67 -2.15 -3.30
CA GLN A 123 -21.42 -0.97 -2.48
C GLN A 123 -20.48 0.01 -3.20
N VAL A 124 -19.40 -0.51 -3.79
CA VAL A 124 -18.47 0.30 -4.59
C VAL A 124 -19.17 0.86 -5.84
N ALA A 125 -19.98 0.06 -6.54
CA ALA A 125 -20.74 0.51 -7.70
C ALA A 125 -21.77 1.60 -7.36
N LEU A 126 -22.49 1.48 -6.23
CA LEU A 126 -23.42 2.52 -5.75
C LEU A 126 -22.67 3.80 -5.38
N ARG A 127 -21.52 3.70 -4.74
CA ARG A 127 -20.66 4.85 -4.43
C ARG A 127 -20.16 5.52 -5.71
N ALA A 128 -19.63 4.76 -6.66
CA ALA A 128 -19.17 5.28 -7.95
C ALA A 128 -20.28 6.01 -8.70
N LYS A 129 -21.49 5.45 -8.72
CA LYS A 129 -22.67 6.08 -9.32
C LYS A 129 -23.03 7.41 -8.63
N ARG A 130 -23.07 7.43 -7.29
CA ARG A 130 -23.34 8.64 -6.50
C ARG A 130 -22.32 9.74 -6.77
N LEU A 131 -21.06 9.38 -6.91
CA LEU A 131 -19.94 10.29 -7.18
C LEU A 131 -19.79 10.65 -8.65
N ARG A 132 -20.62 10.08 -9.54
CA ARG A 132 -20.56 10.25 -11.00
C ARG A 132 -19.18 9.91 -11.58
N ILE A 133 -18.58 8.86 -11.05
CA ILE A 133 -17.29 8.32 -11.49
C ILE A 133 -17.41 7.82 -12.94
N ASN A 134 -16.46 8.19 -13.80
CA ASN A 134 -16.34 7.57 -15.12
C ASN A 134 -15.69 6.18 -14.99
N PRO A 135 -16.40 5.08 -15.30
CA PRO A 135 -15.91 3.73 -15.10
C PRO A 135 -15.08 3.17 -16.27
N GLU A 136 -14.89 3.92 -17.35
CA GLU A 136 -14.38 3.38 -18.63
C GLU A 136 -13.04 2.63 -18.49
N ASN A 137 -12.11 3.18 -17.69
CA ASN A 137 -10.79 2.59 -17.46
C ASN A 137 -10.59 2.08 -16.04
N LEU A 138 -11.65 1.97 -15.25
CA LEU A 138 -11.62 1.57 -13.85
C LEU A 138 -12.04 0.11 -13.69
N PHE A 139 -11.11 -0.73 -13.24
CA PHE A 139 -11.33 -2.14 -12.91
C PHE A 139 -11.42 -2.31 -11.40
N PHE A 140 -12.31 -3.17 -10.94
CA PHE A 140 -12.52 -3.48 -9.53
C PHE A 140 -12.28 -4.96 -9.24
N SER A 141 -11.79 -5.27 -8.03
CA SER A 141 -11.80 -6.62 -7.48
C SER A 141 -11.92 -6.58 -5.96
N GLY A 142 -12.72 -7.49 -5.39
CA GLY A 142 -12.85 -7.75 -3.96
C GLY A 142 -11.77 -8.70 -3.40
N GLU A 143 -10.69 -8.94 -4.15
CA GLU A 143 -9.61 -9.84 -3.74
C GLU A 143 -8.87 -9.30 -2.50
N ASN A 144 -8.63 -10.18 -1.53
CA ASN A 144 -7.88 -9.84 -0.32
C ASN A 144 -6.57 -10.61 -0.18
N GLU A 145 -6.36 -11.66 -0.97
CA GLU A 145 -5.12 -12.40 -0.97
C GLU A 145 -4.11 -11.72 -1.91
N LEU A 146 -2.93 -11.42 -1.38
CA LEU A 146 -1.93 -10.60 -2.07
C LEU A 146 -1.46 -11.21 -3.39
N ASP A 147 -1.27 -12.53 -3.47
CA ASP A 147 -0.88 -13.19 -4.73
C ASP A 147 -2.04 -13.12 -5.76
N GLY A 148 -3.31 -13.15 -5.32
CA GLY A 148 -4.48 -12.90 -6.15
C GLY A 148 -4.49 -11.47 -6.71
N ILE A 149 -4.20 -10.48 -5.87
CA ILE A 149 -4.08 -9.07 -6.28
C ILE A 149 -2.96 -8.91 -7.33
N LEU A 150 -1.81 -9.52 -7.12
CA LEU A 150 -0.70 -9.46 -8.07
C LEU A 150 -1.04 -10.15 -9.41
N ASN A 151 -1.84 -11.22 -9.39
CA ASN A 151 -2.35 -11.85 -10.61
C ASN A 151 -3.32 -10.94 -11.36
N HIS A 152 -4.15 -10.15 -10.66
CA HIS A 152 -4.99 -9.13 -11.29
C HIS A 152 -4.15 -8.04 -11.97
N LEU A 153 -3.05 -7.60 -11.37
CA LEU A 153 -2.11 -6.67 -12.00
C LEU A 153 -1.58 -7.20 -13.34
N ASP A 154 -1.23 -8.49 -13.39
CA ASP A 154 -0.71 -9.11 -14.62
C ASP A 154 -1.77 -9.19 -15.72
N ARG A 155 -3.04 -9.38 -15.38
CA ARG A 155 -4.14 -9.46 -16.34
C ARG A 155 -4.60 -8.09 -16.84
N VAL A 156 -4.78 -7.13 -15.92
CA VAL A 156 -5.32 -5.80 -16.22
C VAL A 156 -4.26 -4.88 -16.80
N GLN A 157 -3.01 -5.03 -16.36
CA GLN A 157 -1.89 -4.15 -16.69
C GLN A 157 -2.24 -2.67 -16.46
N PRO A 158 -2.63 -2.30 -15.23
CA PRO A 158 -3.02 -0.93 -14.91
C PRO A 158 -1.80 -0.02 -14.78
N HIS A 159 -2.00 1.29 -14.91
CA HIS A 159 -0.99 2.31 -14.61
C HIS A 159 -0.99 2.70 -13.13
N ILE A 160 -2.12 2.49 -12.46
CA ILE A 160 -2.28 2.67 -11.02
C ILE A 160 -3.01 1.48 -10.41
N LEU A 161 -2.54 1.05 -9.24
CA LEU A 161 -3.24 0.16 -8.32
C LEU A 161 -3.64 0.94 -7.08
N VAL A 162 -4.89 0.83 -6.66
CA VAL A 162 -5.35 1.27 -5.34
C VAL A 162 -5.68 0.05 -4.51
N VAL A 163 -5.21 0.02 -3.26
CA VAL A 163 -5.54 -1.00 -2.25
C VAL A 163 -6.26 -0.33 -1.09
N ASP A 164 -7.54 -0.62 -0.93
CA ASP A 164 -8.42 -0.05 0.11
C ASP A 164 -9.07 -1.17 0.94
N SER A 165 -8.47 -1.53 2.08
CA SER A 165 -7.31 -0.95 2.74
C SER A 165 -6.18 -1.99 2.93
N ILE A 166 -5.01 -1.51 3.31
CA ILE A 166 -3.88 -2.40 3.65
C ILE A 166 -4.19 -3.35 4.81
N GLN A 167 -5.12 -2.97 5.67
CA GLN A 167 -5.51 -3.77 6.84
C GLN A 167 -6.31 -5.02 6.46
N THR A 168 -6.94 -5.03 5.30
CA THR A 168 -7.80 -6.13 4.86
C THR A 168 -7.12 -7.15 3.98
N ILE A 169 -6.00 -6.77 3.35
CA ILE A 169 -5.23 -7.70 2.54
C ILE A 169 -4.32 -8.59 3.37
N MET A 170 -4.03 -9.76 2.86
CA MET A 170 -3.22 -10.76 3.55
C MET A 170 -2.28 -11.51 2.60
N ASN A 171 -1.20 -11.98 3.15
CA ASN A 171 -0.35 -13.00 2.55
C ASN A 171 -0.60 -14.32 3.27
N SER A 172 -1.16 -15.31 2.58
CA SER A 172 -1.48 -16.64 3.12
C SER A 172 -0.25 -17.45 3.57
N ASP A 173 0.96 -17.02 3.19
CA ASP A 173 2.18 -17.66 3.68
C ASP A 173 2.52 -17.29 5.13
N LEU A 174 1.85 -16.29 5.71
CA LEU A 174 2.02 -15.88 7.09
C LEU A 174 0.92 -16.46 7.97
N ASP A 175 1.29 -17.02 9.11
CA ASP A 175 0.34 -17.58 10.09
C ASP A 175 -0.31 -16.47 10.97
N SER A 176 -0.44 -15.23 10.46
CA SER A 176 -0.99 -14.09 11.20
C SER A 176 -2.26 -13.56 10.54
N LEU A 177 -3.15 -12.97 11.32
CA LEU A 177 -4.42 -12.43 10.84
C LEU A 177 -4.22 -11.17 9.98
N PRO A 178 -5.12 -10.90 9.02
CA PRO A 178 -5.18 -9.63 8.31
C PRO A 178 -5.15 -8.44 9.28
N GLY A 179 -4.54 -7.33 8.89
CA GLY A 179 -4.40 -6.15 9.75
C GLY A 179 -3.36 -6.26 10.86
N SER A 180 -2.75 -7.44 11.09
CA SER A 180 -1.63 -7.56 12.02
C SER A 180 -0.39 -6.85 11.48
N PRO A 181 0.51 -6.36 12.37
CA PRO A 181 1.74 -5.67 11.95
C PRO A 181 2.61 -6.48 10.97
N SER A 182 2.66 -7.81 11.15
CA SER A 182 3.40 -8.72 10.26
C SER A 182 2.80 -8.78 8.86
N GLN A 183 1.47 -8.84 8.74
CA GLN A 183 0.78 -8.83 7.46
C GLN A 183 0.97 -7.49 6.75
N ILE A 184 0.74 -6.38 7.46
CA ILE A 184 0.87 -5.03 6.92
C ILE A 184 2.28 -4.78 6.40
N ARG A 185 3.31 -5.20 7.18
CA ARG A 185 4.71 -5.07 6.77
C ARG A 185 5.04 -5.88 5.52
N ASP A 186 4.66 -7.16 5.50
CA ASP A 186 4.96 -8.05 4.37
C ASP A 186 4.21 -7.62 3.11
N CYS A 187 2.91 -7.34 3.22
CA CYS A 187 2.11 -6.85 2.11
C CYS A 187 2.64 -5.50 1.58
N GLY A 188 2.96 -4.55 2.48
CA GLY A 188 3.54 -3.26 2.10
C GLY A 188 4.87 -3.41 1.38
N GLN A 189 5.77 -4.28 1.87
CA GLN A 189 7.06 -4.56 1.23
C GLN A 189 6.87 -5.16 -0.17
N ARG A 190 5.97 -6.12 -0.32
CA ARG A 190 5.71 -6.75 -1.62
C ARG A 190 5.05 -5.79 -2.62
N LEU A 191 4.18 -4.90 -2.14
CA LEU A 191 3.59 -3.84 -2.98
C LEU A 191 4.66 -2.83 -3.42
N LEU A 192 5.57 -2.42 -2.53
CA LEU A 192 6.71 -1.55 -2.89
C LEU A 192 7.59 -2.18 -3.96
N GLU A 193 7.99 -3.44 -3.77
CA GLU A 193 8.77 -4.18 -4.76
C GLU A 193 8.05 -4.28 -6.11
N THR A 194 6.73 -4.53 -6.07
CA THR A 194 5.88 -4.59 -7.27
C THR A 194 5.79 -3.24 -7.98
N ALA A 195 5.59 -2.14 -7.24
CA ALA A 195 5.58 -0.78 -7.79
C ALA A 195 6.87 -0.50 -8.57
N LYS A 196 8.02 -0.76 -7.93
CA LYS A 196 9.35 -0.54 -8.52
C LYS A 196 9.65 -1.46 -9.69
N TYR A 197 9.23 -2.74 -9.63
CA TYR A 197 9.50 -3.73 -10.67
C TYR A 197 8.63 -3.52 -11.91
N LYS A 198 7.32 -3.31 -11.70
CA LYS A 198 6.35 -3.13 -12.80
C LYS A 198 6.25 -1.69 -13.29
N ASN A 199 6.94 -0.76 -12.62
CA ASN A 199 6.88 0.68 -12.91
C ASN A 199 5.44 1.23 -12.92
N ILE A 200 4.65 0.86 -11.91
CA ILE A 200 3.28 1.33 -11.70
C ILE A 200 3.18 2.16 -10.42
N ALA A 201 2.28 3.15 -10.39
CA ALA A 201 1.96 3.84 -9.16
C ALA A 201 1.04 2.96 -8.30
N ILE A 202 1.33 2.84 -7.00
CA ILE A 202 0.47 2.11 -6.06
C ILE A 202 0.04 3.06 -4.94
N PHE A 203 -1.28 3.20 -4.76
CA PHE A 203 -1.89 3.86 -3.62
C PHE A 203 -2.35 2.84 -2.60
N ILE A 204 -1.91 3.00 -1.37
CA ILE A 204 -2.38 2.21 -0.23
C ILE A 204 -3.22 3.12 0.66
N VAL A 205 -4.48 2.76 0.89
CA VAL A 205 -5.32 3.39 1.90
C VAL A 205 -5.06 2.73 3.25
N GLY A 206 -4.87 3.55 4.29
CA GLY A 206 -4.65 3.08 5.65
C GLY A 206 -5.46 3.89 6.67
N HIS A 207 -5.99 3.21 7.69
CA HIS A 207 -6.62 3.88 8.83
C HIS A 207 -5.52 4.26 9.83
N VAL A 208 -5.10 5.52 9.81
CA VAL A 208 -4.08 6.06 10.71
C VAL A 208 -4.75 7.08 11.62
N THR A 209 -4.62 6.92 12.93
CA THR A 209 -5.00 7.96 13.88
C THR A 209 -3.79 8.84 14.19
N LYS A 210 -3.98 10.15 14.37
CA LYS A 210 -2.93 11.11 14.78
C LYS A 210 -2.19 10.66 16.05
N GLU A 211 -2.86 9.89 16.91
CA GLU A 211 -2.32 9.41 18.18
C GLU A 211 -1.46 8.14 18.07
N GLY A 212 -1.32 7.58 16.85
CA GLY A 212 -0.39 6.47 16.58
C GLY A 212 -0.72 5.16 17.29
N THR A 213 -1.94 5.00 17.81
CA THR A 213 -2.35 3.85 18.64
C THR A 213 -2.69 2.59 17.83
N ILE A 214 -2.87 2.68 16.52
CA ILE A 214 -3.02 1.50 15.66
C ILE A 214 -1.72 1.27 14.90
N ALA A 215 -0.98 0.28 15.33
CA ALA A 215 0.43 -0.01 15.01
C ALA A 215 0.76 -0.32 13.53
N GLY A 216 -0.21 -0.43 12.65
CA GLY A 216 0.03 -0.88 11.26
C GLY A 216 0.57 0.21 10.32
N PRO A 217 -0.15 1.33 10.13
CA PRO A 217 0.21 2.30 9.09
C PRO A 217 1.47 3.12 9.40
N LYS A 218 1.78 3.41 10.67
CA LYS A 218 3.00 4.12 11.05
C LYS A 218 4.28 3.39 10.63
N MET A 219 4.22 2.06 10.57
CA MET A 219 5.31 1.24 10.06
C MET A 219 5.51 1.42 8.55
N LEU A 220 4.43 1.65 7.79
CA LEU A 220 4.50 1.87 6.35
C LEU A 220 5.09 3.23 5.99
N GLU A 221 5.00 4.25 6.86
CA GLU A 221 5.55 5.59 6.62
C GLU A 221 7.04 5.56 6.25
N HIS A 222 7.78 4.62 6.83
CA HIS A 222 9.22 4.43 6.54
C HIS A 222 9.50 3.59 5.30
N MET A 223 8.46 3.00 4.70
CA MET A 223 8.59 2.10 3.56
C MET A 223 8.09 2.73 2.26
N VAL A 224 7.20 3.72 2.35
CA VAL A 224 6.56 4.35 1.19
C VAL A 224 7.37 5.55 0.69
N ASP A 225 7.18 5.89 -0.59
CA ASP A 225 7.84 7.05 -1.19
C ASP A 225 7.17 8.38 -0.77
N THR A 226 5.85 8.33 -0.47
CA THR A 226 5.06 9.51 -0.09
C THR A 226 3.99 9.12 0.90
N VAL A 227 3.78 9.96 1.92
CA VAL A 227 2.67 9.86 2.88
C VAL A 227 1.75 11.07 2.71
N LEU A 228 0.49 10.81 2.48
CA LEU A 228 -0.58 11.81 2.45
C LEU A 228 -1.48 11.59 3.64
N TYR A 229 -1.76 12.64 4.40
CA TYR A 229 -2.75 12.62 5.48
C TYR A 229 -4.00 13.39 5.08
N MET A 230 -5.14 12.72 5.17
CA MET A 230 -6.45 13.33 4.98
C MET A 230 -7.06 13.65 6.34
N GLU A 231 -7.31 14.93 6.58
CA GLU A 231 -7.91 15.42 7.82
C GLU A 231 -9.24 16.08 7.50
N GLY A 232 -10.24 15.80 8.34
CA GLY A 232 -11.52 16.53 8.31
C GLY A 232 -11.43 17.76 9.21
N ASP A 233 -12.02 18.88 8.81
CA ASP A 233 -12.27 19.99 9.71
C ASP A 233 -13.64 19.77 10.37
N ASP A 234 -13.67 19.63 11.69
CA ASP A 234 -14.90 19.40 12.49
C ASP A 234 -15.83 20.66 12.52
N ARG A 235 -15.54 21.68 11.72
CA ARG A 235 -16.29 22.94 11.71
C ARG A 235 -17.35 23.05 10.62
N TYR A 236 -17.59 22.00 9.83
CA TYR A 236 -18.60 21.96 8.77
C TYR A 236 -19.46 20.71 8.84
#